data_417d23756ec4b794fef26092d679794e
#
_entry.id   417d23756ec4b794fef26092d679794e
#
_cell.length_a   1.000
_cell.length_b   1.000
_cell.length_c   1.000
_cell.angle_alpha   90.00
_cell.angle_beta   90.00
_cell.angle_gamma   90.00
#
_symmetry.space_group_name_H-M   'P 1'
#
loop_
_entity.id
_entity.type
_entity.pdbx_description
1 polymer ?
#
loop_
_entity_poly.entity_id
_entity_poly.type
_entity_poly.pdbx_seq_one_letter_code
_entity_poly.pdbx_strand_id
1 'polypeptide(L)'
;PLSHAYEHSGGQYLPIGVGAEIFYSEGLEKLASNIEETRPTIMVVVPRLFEVLRTRIMKQVEKQGKVANFMMDAALRISEHSKEGKKRLRDKPLDFLVEKTLRPKIRAKFGGRIKAMVSGGAPLNPEVGNFFDAMGLTMLQGYGQTEAGPVISCNRPKVGLKMDTVGPPLKNVEVKIADDGEILV
;
A
#
# COMPACT_ATOMS: atom_id res chain seq x y z
N PRO A 1 -0.56 17.23 5.16
CA PRO A 1 -1.17 18.14 6.14
C PRO A 1 -2.64 17.84 6.34
N LEU A 2 -3.16 17.96 7.56
CA LEU A 2 -4.58 17.72 7.88
C LEU A 2 -5.53 18.63 7.09
N SER A 3 -5.04 19.76 6.60
CA SER A 3 -5.79 20.69 5.75
C SER A 3 -5.86 20.30 4.27
N HIS A 4 -5.11 19.30 3.84
CA HIS A 4 -5.15 18.83 2.45
C HIS A 4 -6.44 18.03 2.20
N ALA A 5 -7.09 18.23 1.05
CA ALA A 5 -8.36 17.58 0.70
C ALA A 5 -8.30 16.03 0.80
N TYR A 6 -7.18 15.43 0.43
CA TYR A 6 -6.96 13.99 0.56
C TYR A 6 -7.05 13.51 2.02
N GLU A 7 -6.36 14.21 2.94
CA GLU A 7 -6.39 13.88 4.37
C GLU A 7 -7.76 14.16 4.98
N HIS A 8 -8.40 15.29 4.64
CA HIS A 8 -9.77 15.59 5.08
C HIS A 8 -10.75 14.48 4.73
N SER A 9 -10.78 14.07 3.46
CA SER A 9 -11.74 13.08 3.00
C SER A 9 -11.39 11.67 3.44
N GLY A 10 -10.15 11.23 3.18
CA GLY A 10 -9.72 9.85 3.42
C GLY A 10 -9.28 9.57 4.86
N GLY A 11 -8.70 10.56 5.54
CA GLY A 11 -8.14 10.41 6.88
C GLY A 11 -9.05 10.92 8.01
N GLN A 12 -10.07 11.71 7.70
CA GLN A 12 -10.98 12.27 8.71
C GLN A 12 -12.45 11.95 8.43
N TYR A 13 -13.05 12.50 7.37
CA TYR A 13 -14.49 12.37 7.16
C TYR A 13 -14.94 10.93 6.91
N LEU A 14 -14.21 10.18 6.09
CA LEU A 14 -14.54 8.78 5.87
C LEU A 14 -14.46 7.95 7.15
N PRO A 15 -13.36 8.00 7.95
CA PRO A 15 -13.29 7.30 9.22
C PRO A 15 -14.40 7.70 10.20
N ILE A 16 -14.69 8.99 10.34
CA ILE A 16 -15.80 9.48 11.18
C ILE A 16 -17.14 8.91 10.70
N GLY A 17 -17.39 8.97 9.38
CA GLY A 17 -18.63 8.48 8.79
C GLY A 17 -18.90 7.00 8.98
N VAL A 18 -17.83 6.18 9.12
CA VAL A 18 -17.95 4.73 9.39
C VAL A 18 -17.75 4.37 10.86
N GLY A 19 -17.62 5.35 11.76
CA GLY A 19 -17.42 5.12 13.19
C GLY A 19 -16.06 4.54 13.54
N ALA A 20 -15.02 4.82 12.76
CA ALA A 20 -13.67 4.37 13.05
C ALA A 20 -12.96 5.28 14.03
N GLU A 21 -12.07 4.71 14.83
CA GLU A 21 -11.15 5.44 15.69
C GLU A 21 -9.99 6.00 14.85
N ILE A 22 -9.62 7.26 15.08
CA ILE A 22 -8.59 7.98 14.33
C ILE A 22 -7.41 8.26 15.24
N PHE A 23 -6.20 7.87 14.78
CA PHE A 23 -4.95 8.18 15.42
C PHE A 23 -4.08 9.02 14.48
N TYR A 24 -3.59 10.15 14.97
CA TYR A 24 -2.68 11.02 14.23
C TYR A 24 -1.23 10.69 14.58
N SER A 25 -0.40 10.53 13.55
CA SER A 25 1.03 10.31 13.76
C SER A 25 1.72 11.56 14.30
N GLU A 26 2.59 11.40 15.28
CA GLU A 26 3.41 12.47 15.86
C GLU A 26 4.56 12.92 14.94
N GLY A 27 4.71 12.31 13.77
CA GLY A 27 5.73 12.59 12.77
C GLY A 27 6.46 11.34 12.30
N LEU A 28 7.32 11.52 11.28
CA LEU A 28 8.03 10.40 10.64
C LEU A 28 8.99 9.66 11.58
N GLU A 29 9.56 10.35 12.56
CA GLU A 29 10.51 9.76 13.51
C GLU A 29 9.81 8.81 14.46
N LYS A 30 8.60 9.16 14.89
CA LYS A 30 7.79 8.37 15.83
C LYS A 30 6.82 7.41 15.15
N LEU A 31 6.74 7.40 13.83
CA LEU A 31 5.76 6.61 13.10
C LEU A 31 5.80 5.13 13.47
N ALA A 32 6.98 4.54 13.61
CA ALA A 32 7.12 3.12 13.94
C ALA A 32 6.54 2.81 15.33
N SER A 33 6.84 3.63 16.36
CA SER A 33 6.27 3.48 17.70
C SER A 33 4.76 3.73 17.70
N ASN A 34 4.28 4.73 16.98
CA ASN A 34 2.84 4.99 16.85
C ASN A 34 2.10 3.80 16.21
N ILE A 35 2.67 3.16 15.18
CA ILE A 35 2.09 1.96 14.56
C ILE A 35 2.05 0.78 15.55
N GLU A 36 3.11 0.58 16.33
CA GLU A 36 3.17 -0.49 17.32
C GLU A 36 2.14 -0.29 18.44
N GLU A 37 1.98 0.94 18.91
CA GLU A 37 1.04 1.31 19.96
C GLU A 37 -0.42 1.22 19.49
N THR A 38 -0.74 1.85 18.37
CA THR A 38 -2.13 1.96 17.90
C THR A 38 -2.60 0.75 17.10
N ARG A 39 -1.68 -0.02 16.50
CA ARG A 39 -1.94 -1.20 15.68
C ARG A 39 -3.05 -0.93 14.65
N PRO A 40 -2.86 0.01 13.73
CA PRO A 40 -3.89 0.48 12.84
C PRO A 40 -4.39 -0.63 11.89
N THR A 41 -5.64 -0.52 11.47
CA THR A 41 -6.23 -1.41 10.44
C THR A 41 -6.12 -0.80 9.03
N ILE A 42 -6.08 0.51 8.93
CA ILE A 42 -5.89 1.25 7.69
C ILE A 42 -4.88 2.38 7.95
N MET A 43 -4.03 2.65 6.98
CA MET A 43 -3.14 3.81 6.98
C MET A 43 -3.37 4.61 5.70
N VAL A 44 -3.58 5.93 5.85
CA VAL A 44 -3.70 6.87 4.72
C VAL A 44 -2.44 7.71 4.68
N VAL A 45 -1.65 7.58 3.63
CA VAL A 45 -0.30 8.13 3.58
C VAL A 45 0.09 8.57 2.15
N VAL A 46 1.21 9.26 2.04
CA VAL A 46 1.79 9.67 0.77
C VAL A 46 2.89 8.69 0.32
N PRO A 47 3.18 8.58 -1.01
CA PRO A 47 4.15 7.61 -1.54
C PRO A 47 5.53 7.66 -0.90
N ARG A 48 6.01 8.86 -0.57
CA ARG A 48 7.34 9.06 0.04
C ARG A 48 7.55 8.25 1.31
N LEU A 49 6.49 8.08 2.12
CA LEU A 49 6.56 7.29 3.33
C LEU A 49 6.86 5.82 3.02
N PHE A 50 6.22 5.27 2.00
CA PHE A 50 6.43 3.87 1.61
C PHE A 50 7.85 3.61 1.11
N GLU A 51 8.46 4.55 0.39
CA GLU A 51 9.87 4.46 -0.02
C GLU A 51 10.79 4.37 1.19
N VAL A 52 10.57 5.22 2.19
CA VAL A 52 11.35 5.23 3.44
C VAL A 52 11.17 3.91 4.21
N LEU A 53 9.93 3.45 4.34
CA LEU A 53 9.62 2.18 5.03
C LEU A 53 10.26 0.98 4.31
N ARG A 54 10.14 0.91 2.97
CA ARG A 54 10.80 -0.14 2.16
C ARG A 54 12.31 -0.15 2.41
N THR A 55 12.94 1.01 2.34
CA THR A 55 14.39 1.14 2.55
C THR A 55 14.81 0.66 3.93
N ARG A 56 14.05 1.03 4.97
CA ARG A 56 14.30 0.58 6.35
C ARG A 56 14.14 -0.94 6.50
N ILE A 57 13.10 -1.52 5.90
CA ILE A 57 12.85 -2.97 5.93
C ILE A 57 13.98 -3.71 5.23
N MET A 58 14.37 -3.28 4.01
CA MET A 58 15.47 -3.90 3.26
C MET A 58 16.78 -3.89 4.05
N LYS A 59 17.17 -2.75 4.62
CA LYS A 59 18.37 -2.66 5.47
C LYS A 59 18.31 -3.59 6.69
N GLN A 60 17.14 -3.79 7.28
CA GLN A 60 16.99 -4.73 8.40
C GLN A 60 17.11 -6.19 7.95
N VAL A 61 16.56 -6.53 6.78
CA VAL A 61 16.67 -7.86 6.20
C VAL A 61 18.13 -8.19 5.86
N GLU A 62 18.85 -7.24 5.25
CA GLU A 62 20.29 -7.38 4.98
C GLU A 62 21.09 -7.72 6.22
N LYS A 63 20.81 -7.03 7.34
CA LYS A 63 21.48 -7.28 8.64
C LYS A 63 21.16 -8.66 9.24
N GLN A 64 20.04 -9.28 8.87
CA GLN A 64 19.67 -10.62 9.35
C GLN A 64 20.41 -11.75 8.60
N GLY A 65 21.19 -11.41 7.59
CA GLY A 65 22.07 -12.33 6.88
C GLY A 65 21.47 -13.03 5.66
N LYS A 66 22.23 -13.98 5.10
CA LYS A 66 21.95 -14.58 3.77
C LYS A 66 20.58 -15.26 3.67
N VAL A 67 20.11 -15.91 4.73
CA VAL A 67 18.81 -16.61 4.71
C VAL A 67 17.65 -15.62 4.59
N ALA A 68 17.70 -14.51 5.32
CA ALA A 68 16.65 -13.49 5.27
C ALA A 68 16.61 -12.80 3.89
N ASN A 69 17.78 -12.52 3.30
CA ASN A 69 17.87 -11.97 1.96
C ASN A 69 17.32 -12.95 0.91
N PHE A 70 17.69 -14.24 0.97
CA PHE A 70 17.14 -15.26 0.08
C PHE A 70 15.61 -15.36 0.18
N MET A 71 15.05 -15.28 1.39
CA MET A 71 13.59 -15.31 1.62
C MET A 71 12.91 -14.06 1.05
N MET A 72 13.55 -12.90 1.15
CA MET A 72 13.04 -11.65 0.56
C MET A 72 13.01 -11.74 -0.97
N ASP A 73 14.11 -12.15 -1.59
CA ASP A 73 14.21 -12.31 -3.05
C ASP A 73 13.19 -13.34 -3.56
N ALA A 74 13.01 -14.43 -2.82
CA ALA A 74 12.01 -15.43 -3.13
C ALA A 74 10.60 -14.87 -3.09
N ALA A 75 10.25 -14.09 -2.06
CA ALA A 75 8.93 -13.47 -1.92
C ALA A 75 8.63 -12.51 -3.08
N LEU A 76 9.60 -11.68 -3.47
CA LEU A 76 9.46 -10.74 -4.57
C LEU A 76 9.26 -11.47 -5.91
N ARG A 77 10.09 -12.47 -6.20
CA ARG A 77 10.00 -13.29 -7.42
C ARG A 77 8.67 -14.05 -7.51
N ILE A 78 8.20 -14.65 -6.41
CA ILE A 78 6.93 -15.39 -6.38
C ILE A 78 5.76 -14.45 -6.65
N SER A 79 5.78 -13.25 -6.07
CA SER A 79 4.76 -12.23 -6.30
C SER A 79 4.72 -11.79 -7.77
N GLU A 80 5.88 -11.59 -8.39
CA GLU A 80 6.01 -11.24 -9.81
C GLU A 80 5.42 -12.33 -10.71
N HIS A 81 5.82 -13.60 -10.51
CA HIS A 81 5.25 -14.73 -11.25
C HIS A 81 3.74 -14.85 -11.10
N SER A 82 3.21 -14.54 -9.91
CA SER A 82 1.77 -14.54 -9.66
C SER A 82 1.03 -13.48 -10.47
N LYS A 83 1.60 -12.28 -10.59
CA LYS A 83 1.02 -11.17 -11.36
C LYS A 83 1.05 -11.39 -12.86
N GLU A 84 2.09 -12.02 -13.36
CA GLU A 84 2.20 -12.42 -14.76
C GLU A 84 1.29 -13.60 -15.15
N GLY A 85 0.50 -14.13 -14.22
CA GLY A 85 -0.30 -15.35 -14.44
C GLY A 85 0.51 -16.63 -14.53
N LYS A 86 1.81 -16.57 -14.26
CA LYS A 86 2.77 -17.69 -14.34
C LYS A 86 2.98 -18.39 -13.00
N LYS A 87 1.90 -18.59 -12.23
CA LYS A 87 2.00 -19.33 -10.96
C LYS A 87 2.61 -20.72 -11.19
N ARG A 88 3.81 -20.94 -10.67
CA ARG A 88 4.51 -22.22 -10.79
C ARG A 88 4.22 -23.09 -9.57
N LEU A 89 3.81 -24.33 -9.79
CA LEU A 89 3.57 -25.31 -8.70
C LEU A 89 4.80 -25.47 -7.80
N ARG A 90 5.99 -25.35 -8.35
CA ARG A 90 7.27 -25.40 -7.62
C ARG A 90 7.50 -24.25 -6.67
N ASP A 91 6.80 -23.11 -6.82
CA ASP A 91 6.93 -21.96 -5.94
C ASP A 91 6.10 -22.12 -4.65
N LYS A 92 5.13 -23.06 -4.61
CA LYS A 92 4.24 -23.27 -3.46
C LYS A 92 4.95 -23.59 -2.14
N PRO A 93 5.96 -24.51 -2.10
CA PRO A 93 6.65 -24.81 -0.85
C PRO A 93 7.41 -23.60 -0.30
N LEU A 94 8.05 -22.84 -1.20
CA LEU A 94 8.82 -21.66 -0.85
C LEU A 94 7.91 -20.50 -0.42
N ASP A 95 6.77 -20.31 -1.10
CA ASP A 95 5.75 -19.32 -0.72
C ASP A 95 5.18 -19.64 0.66
N PHE A 96 4.91 -20.92 0.94
CA PHE A 96 4.49 -21.36 2.27
C PHE A 96 5.53 -21.04 3.35
N LEU A 97 6.81 -21.25 3.06
CA LEU A 97 7.88 -20.93 3.99
C LEU A 97 7.99 -19.42 4.23
N VAL A 98 7.91 -18.61 3.17
CA VAL A 98 7.86 -17.13 3.25
C VAL A 98 6.67 -16.67 4.08
N GLU A 99 5.48 -17.27 3.86
CA GLU A 99 4.26 -16.95 4.61
C GLU A 99 4.37 -17.30 6.10
N LYS A 100 5.14 -18.32 6.46
CA LYS A 100 5.33 -18.72 7.87
C LYS A 100 6.46 -18.00 8.58
N THR A 101 7.41 -17.40 7.84
CA THR A 101 8.64 -16.85 8.44
C THR A 101 8.81 -15.36 8.22
N LEU A 102 8.84 -14.88 6.98
CA LEU A 102 9.17 -13.49 6.64
C LEU A 102 7.97 -12.56 6.73
N ARG A 103 6.85 -12.91 6.04
CA ARG A 103 5.66 -12.06 5.99
C ARG A 103 5.07 -11.72 7.35
N PRO A 104 4.95 -12.65 8.33
CA PRO A 104 4.44 -12.32 9.65
C PRO A 104 5.31 -11.32 10.40
N LYS A 105 6.64 -11.44 10.26
CA LYS A 105 7.58 -10.51 10.89
C LYS A 105 7.45 -9.09 10.31
N ILE A 106 7.23 -8.98 9.00
CA ILE A 106 7.03 -7.69 8.34
C ILE A 106 5.66 -7.12 8.70
N ARG A 107 4.58 -7.92 8.64
CA ARG A 107 3.24 -7.48 9.06
C ARG A 107 3.21 -7.02 10.52
N ALA A 108 3.96 -7.66 11.41
CA ALA A 108 4.05 -7.26 12.82
C ALA A 108 4.59 -5.83 12.97
N LYS A 109 5.52 -5.38 12.11
CA LYS A 109 6.02 -4.00 12.09
C LYS A 109 4.94 -2.97 11.73
N PHE A 110 3.85 -3.40 11.12
CA PHE A 110 2.66 -2.61 10.84
C PHE A 110 1.53 -2.89 11.85
N GLY A 111 1.87 -3.32 13.05
CA GLY A 111 0.92 -3.60 14.13
C GLY A 111 0.16 -4.93 13.98
N GLY A 112 0.39 -5.72 12.93
CA GLY A 112 -0.20 -7.04 12.70
C GLY A 112 -1.71 -7.06 12.36
N ARG A 113 -2.37 -5.89 12.35
CA ARG A 113 -3.82 -5.77 12.09
C ARG A 113 -4.14 -5.04 10.77
N ILE A 114 -3.10 -4.57 10.07
CA ILE A 114 -3.27 -3.76 8.85
C ILE A 114 -4.05 -4.54 7.78
N LYS A 115 -5.11 -3.95 7.26
CA LYS A 115 -5.95 -4.49 6.18
C LYS A 115 -5.61 -3.83 4.85
N ALA A 116 -5.33 -2.53 4.88
CA ALA A 116 -4.95 -1.77 3.69
C ALA A 116 -4.10 -0.55 4.04
N MET A 117 -3.21 -0.20 3.13
CA MET A 117 -2.46 1.05 3.14
C MET A 117 -2.85 1.82 1.88
N VAL A 118 -3.36 3.04 2.05
CA VAL A 118 -3.82 3.88 0.96
C VAL A 118 -2.74 4.90 0.62
N SER A 119 -2.35 4.96 -0.64
CA SER A 119 -1.37 5.90 -1.17
C SER A 119 -2.05 6.87 -2.12
N GLY A 120 -1.90 8.16 -1.87
CA GLY A 120 -2.48 9.22 -2.68
C GLY A 120 -1.66 10.51 -2.64
N GLY A 121 -2.07 11.51 -3.41
CA GLY A 121 -1.45 12.83 -3.46
C GLY A 121 -0.19 12.92 -4.36
N ALA A 122 0.37 11.80 -4.79
CA ALA A 122 1.46 11.72 -5.77
C ALA A 122 1.53 10.31 -6.38
N PRO A 123 2.21 10.10 -7.52
CA PRO A 123 2.42 8.78 -8.10
C PRO A 123 3.22 7.87 -7.17
N LEU A 124 2.75 6.64 -6.97
CA LEU A 124 3.49 5.60 -6.27
C LEU A 124 4.39 4.87 -7.27
N ASN A 125 5.67 4.73 -6.95
CA ASN A 125 6.55 3.86 -7.73
C ASN A 125 6.01 2.41 -7.68
N PRO A 126 5.72 1.78 -8.84
CA PRO A 126 5.16 0.42 -8.89
C PRO A 126 6.01 -0.62 -8.17
N GLU A 127 7.35 -0.49 -8.16
CA GLU A 127 8.24 -1.39 -7.43
C GLU A 127 8.00 -1.33 -5.92
N VAL A 128 7.71 -0.14 -5.39
CA VAL A 128 7.39 0.05 -3.97
C VAL A 128 6.06 -0.62 -3.64
N GLY A 129 5.03 -0.39 -4.45
CA GLY A 129 3.73 -1.04 -4.29
C GLY A 129 3.84 -2.57 -4.38
N ASN A 130 4.57 -3.07 -5.36
CA ASN A 130 4.83 -4.50 -5.56
C ASN A 130 5.60 -5.13 -4.39
N PHE A 131 6.55 -4.40 -3.81
CA PHE A 131 7.26 -4.84 -2.62
C PHE A 131 6.31 -5.11 -1.44
N PHE A 132 5.43 -4.15 -1.11
CA PHE A 132 4.49 -4.32 -0.01
C PHE A 132 3.46 -5.41 -0.27
N ASP A 133 2.97 -5.51 -1.49
CA ASP A 133 2.06 -6.59 -1.90
C ASP A 133 2.73 -7.97 -1.78
N ALA A 134 4.00 -8.12 -2.20
CA ALA A 134 4.77 -9.35 -2.01
C ALA A 134 4.94 -9.73 -0.52
N MET A 135 4.97 -8.73 0.37
CA MET A 135 5.01 -8.93 1.83
C MET A 135 3.62 -9.22 2.43
N GLY A 136 2.59 -9.32 1.60
CA GLY A 136 1.21 -9.58 2.02
C GLY A 136 0.56 -8.37 2.72
N LEU A 137 0.96 -7.16 2.33
CA LEU A 137 0.40 -5.90 2.77
C LEU A 137 -0.35 -5.27 1.60
N THR A 138 -1.67 -5.17 1.71
CA THR A 138 -2.52 -4.63 0.64
C THR A 138 -2.25 -3.14 0.44
N MET A 139 -1.75 -2.79 -0.74
CA MET A 139 -1.50 -1.41 -1.14
C MET A 139 -2.59 -0.93 -2.11
N LEU A 140 -3.21 0.19 -1.79
CA LEU A 140 -4.24 0.83 -2.62
C LEU A 140 -3.72 2.19 -3.08
N GLN A 141 -3.42 2.33 -4.37
CA GLN A 141 -3.09 3.61 -4.96
C GLN A 141 -4.36 4.28 -5.45
N GLY A 142 -4.54 5.57 -5.11
CA GLY A 142 -5.64 6.40 -5.58
C GLY A 142 -5.14 7.63 -6.32
N TYR A 143 -6.00 8.15 -7.19
CA TYR A 143 -5.83 9.40 -7.91
C TYR A 143 -6.99 10.34 -7.63
N GLY A 144 -6.69 11.61 -7.55
CA GLY A 144 -7.70 12.63 -7.38
C GLY A 144 -7.13 14.03 -7.41
N GLN A 145 -8.02 14.98 -7.40
CA GLN A 145 -7.71 16.42 -7.36
C GLN A 145 -8.68 17.11 -6.42
N THR A 146 -8.25 18.19 -5.78
CA THR A 146 -9.08 18.95 -4.84
C THR A 146 -10.39 19.40 -5.48
N GLU A 147 -10.34 19.80 -6.75
CA GLU A 147 -11.46 20.26 -7.56
C GLU A 147 -12.48 19.18 -7.88
N ALA A 148 -12.10 17.90 -7.74
CA ALA A 148 -12.95 16.74 -8.08
C ALA A 148 -13.41 15.95 -6.83
N GLY A 149 -13.43 16.59 -5.65
CA GLY A 149 -14.09 16.14 -4.45
C GLY A 149 -13.50 15.10 -3.49
N PRO A 150 -12.23 14.85 -3.28
CA PRO A 150 -11.02 14.93 -4.11
C PRO A 150 -10.67 13.61 -4.82
N VAL A 151 -11.34 12.48 -4.52
CA VAL A 151 -10.93 11.15 -5.02
C VAL A 151 -11.70 10.79 -6.28
N ILE A 152 -10.98 10.60 -7.37
CA ILE A 152 -11.51 10.23 -8.68
C ILE A 152 -11.49 8.71 -8.86
N SER A 153 -10.35 8.08 -8.59
CA SER A 153 -10.17 6.63 -8.77
C SER A 153 -9.34 6.02 -7.64
N CYS A 154 -9.48 4.72 -7.44
CA CYS A 154 -8.67 3.98 -6.49
C CYS A 154 -8.59 2.49 -6.87
N ASN A 155 -7.41 1.89 -6.68
CA ASN A 155 -7.24 0.45 -6.75
C ASN A 155 -8.12 -0.25 -5.71
N ARG A 156 -8.74 -1.35 -6.09
CA ARG A 156 -9.64 -2.12 -5.23
C ARG A 156 -9.36 -3.61 -5.35
N PRO A 157 -9.24 -4.37 -4.23
CA PRO A 157 -8.96 -5.81 -4.27
C PRO A 157 -9.96 -6.61 -5.12
N LYS A 158 -11.24 -6.20 -5.11
CA LYS A 158 -12.31 -6.89 -5.84
C LYS A 158 -12.18 -6.84 -7.37
N VAL A 159 -11.47 -5.85 -7.91
CA VAL A 159 -11.27 -5.67 -9.36
C VAL A 159 -9.84 -5.93 -9.79
N GLY A 160 -9.00 -6.36 -8.85
CA GLY A 160 -7.56 -6.57 -9.04
C GLY A 160 -6.74 -5.34 -8.67
N LEU A 161 -5.54 -5.61 -8.16
CA LEU A 161 -4.56 -4.59 -7.81
C LEU A 161 -3.52 -4.50 -8.92
N LYS A 162 -3.39 -3.31 -9.53
CA LYS A 162 -2.36 -3.00 -10.53
C LYS A 162 -1.56 -1.81 -10.03
N MET A 163 -0.31 -2.02 -9.66
CA MET A 163 0.53 -0.99 -9.04
C MET A 163 1.05 0.06 -10.03
N ASP A 164 0.90 -0.21 -11.32
CA ASP A 164 1.18 0.71 -12.43
C ASP A 164 -0.02 1.58 -12.83
N THR A 165 -1.13 1.46 -12.11
CA THR A 165 -2.38 2.21 -12.35
C THR A 165 -2.95 2.76 -11.06
N VAL A 166 -3.84 3.74 -11.19
CA VAL A 166 -4.60 4.34 -10.08
C VAL A 166 -5.97 3.69 -9.87
N GLY A 167 -6.23 2.57 -10.54
CA GLY A 167 -7.48 1.83 -10.43
C GLY A 167 -8.66 2.46 -11.18
N PRO A 168 -9.82 1.80 -11.14
CA PRO A 168 -11.02 2.29 -11.79
C PRO A 168 -11.63 3.48 -11.06
N PRO A 169 -12.43 4.33 -11.76
CA PRO A 169 -13.19 5.41 -11.15
C PRO A 169 -14.05 4.92 -9.97
N LEU A 170 -14.30 5.80 -9.02
CA LEU A 170 -15.22 5.55 -7.93
C LEU A 170 -16.67 5.50 -8.44
N LYS A 171 -17.55 4.93 -7.63
CA LYS A 171 -18.99 4.92 -7.94
C LYS A 171 -19.48 6.36 -8.08
N ASN A 172 -20.25 6.62 -9.12
CA ASN A 172 -20.82 7.93 -9.47
C ASN A 172 -19.78 8.98 -9.93
N VAL A 173 -18.57 8.55 -10.31
CA VAL A 173 -17.56 9.39 -10.95
C VAL A 173 -17.40 8.91 -12.39
N GLU A 174 -17.62 9.82 -13.34
CA GLU A 174 -17.39 9.58 -14.75
C GLU A 174 -16.05 10.18 -15.15
N VAL A 175 -15.26 9.45 -15.92
CA VAL A 175 -13.96 9.90 -16.40
C VAL A 175 -13.89 9.70 -17.91
N LYS A 176 -13.51 10.74 -18.61
CA LYS A 176 -13.26 10.70 -20.07
C LYS A 176 -11.86 11.26 -20.35
N ILE A 177 -11.16 10.62 -21.25
CA ILE A 177 -9.93 11.18 -21.82
C ILE A 177 -10.31 11.87 -23.13
N ALA A 178 -10.03 13.15 -23.21
CA ALA A 178 -10.24 13.94 -24.43
C ALA A 178 -9.19 13.60 -25.51
N ASP A 179 -9.42 14.03 -26.74
CA ASP A 179 -8.55 13.69 -27.88
C ASP A 179 -7.14 14.26 -27.74
N ASP A 180 -6.97 15.34 -26.99
CA ASP A 180 -5.69 15.97 -26.66
C ASP A 180 -5.01 15.36 -25.41
N GLY A 181 -5.65 14.37 -24.77
CA GLY A 181 -5.16 13.69 -23.57
C GLY A 181 -5.60 14.32 -22.24
N GLU A 182 -6.44 15.37 -22.26
CA GLU A 182 -7.01 15.96 -21.05
C GLU A 182 -7.90 14.94 -20.31
N ILE A 183 -7.80 14.91 -18.99
CA ILE A 183 -8.68 14.07 -18.14
C ILE A 183 -9.87 14.91 -17.70
N LEU A 184 -11.04 14.56 -18.21
CA LEU A 184 -12.31 15.16 -17.83
C LEU A 184 -12.98 14.31 -16.74
N VAL A 185 -13.49 14.96 -15.70
CA VAL A 185 -14.13 14.31 -14.54
C VAL A 185 -15.48 14.97 -14.27
#